data_3f10be898b20d77c5a52d82c439b4660
#
_entry.id   3f10be898b20d77c5a52d82c439b4660
#
_cell.length_a   1.000
_cell.length_b   1.000
_cell.length_c   1.000
_cell.angle_alpha   90.00
_cell.angle_beta   90.00
_cell.angle_gamma   90.00
#
_symmetry.space_group_name_H-M   'P 1'
#
loop_
_entity.id
_entity.type
_entity.pdbx_description
1 polymer ?
#
loop_
_entity_poly.entity_id
_entity_poly.type
_entity_poly.pdbx_seq_one_letter_code
_entity_poly.pdbx_strand_id
1 'polypeptide(L)'
;MNEREEMKVTCIEPDQQALVTLANIEYRISVHMQGTYREILAVGRCLVEAKEAGLVPHGQWEDWVRRNTGMSERQAQRLMQAARNVQTGSAMESLPISKIQVILSLPEPEREAMAEQAASEDMSLRELQEEVRRQKQLADEANERARRSEINRDNTVEKLRAELAAAQQAPAAGISPEAQAEIDRLKGELADAEAYAEQQAEQRQQAQREMLAM
;
A
#
# COMPACT_ATOMS: atom_id res chain seq x y z
N MET A 1 -44.31 17.34 57.32
CA MET A 1 -42.89 17.05 57.36
C MET A 1 -42.58 16.33 56.08
N ASN A 2 -41.93 17.07 55.17
CA ASN A 2 -41.57 16.61 53.83
C ASN A 2 -40.08 16.24 53.89
N GLU A 3 -39.76 14.96 53.79
CA GLU A 3 -38.43 14.50 53.49
C GLU A 3 -38.34 14.39 51.99
N ARG A 4 -37.70 15.38 51.38
CA ARG A 4 -37.21 15.28 50.02
C ARG A 4 -35.90 14.49 50.08
N GLU A 5 -35.95 13.23 49.66
CA GLU A 5 -34.72 12.49 49.29
C GLU A 5 -34.07 13.20 48.09
N GLU A 6 -33.03 13.94 48.40
CA GLU A 6 -32.11 14.42 47.37
C GLU A 6 -31.42 13.22 46.74
N MET A 7 -31.89 12.85 45.57
CA MET A 7 -31.20 11.89 44.70
C MET A 7 -29.87 12.48 44.30
N LYS A 8 -28.79 12.16 45.03
CA LYS A 8 -27.42 12.44 44.66
C LYS A 8 -27.13 11.75 43.33
N VAL A 9 -27.23 12.53 42.25
CA VAL A 9 -26.61 12.14 40.96
C VAL A 9 -25.10 12.16 41.19
N THR A 10 -24.56 11.02 41.50
CA THR A 10 -23.12 10.79 41.48
C THR A 10 -22.69 10.97 39.99
N CYS A 11 -22.07 12.09 39.69
CA CYS A 11 -21.31 12.25 38.48
C CYS A 11 -20.23 11.18 38.50
N ILE A 12 -20.44 10.10 37.76
CA ILE A 12 -19.39 9.14 37.43
C ILE A 12 -18.44 9.92 36.54
N GLU A 13 -17.28 10.27 37.06
CA GLU A 13 -16.18 10.76 36.24
C GLU A 13 -15.93 9.69 35.15
N PRO A 14 -15.88 10.05 33.88
CA PRO A 14 -15.60 9.08 32.82
C PRO A 14 -14.14 8.64 33.01
N ASP A 15 -13.96 7.45 33.56
CA ASP A 15 -12.70 6.73 33.50
C ASP A 15 -12.31 6.70 32.02
N GLN A 16 -11.15 7.30 31.67
CA GLN A 16 -10.74 7.58 30.28
C GLN A 16 -10.34 6.32 29.49
N GLN A 17 -10.57 5.15 30.02
CA GLN A 17 -10.66 3.89 29.31
C GLN A 17 -12.13 3.45 29.33
N ALA A 18 -12.93 4.08 28.47
CA ALA A 18 -14.26 3.57 28.20
C ALA A 18 -14.11 2.09 27.80
N LEU A 19 -14.46 1.21 28.74
CA LEU A 19 -14.46 -0.23 28.54
C LEU A 19 -15.18 -0.51 27.22
N VAL A 20 -14.40 -0.96 26.23
CA VAL A 20 -14.93 -1.39 24.93
C VAL A 20 -15.80 -2.60 25.22
N THR A 21 -17.10 -2.37 25.41
CA THR A 21 -18.07 -3.43 25.65
C THR A 21 -18.79 -3.77 24.37
N LEU A 22 -19.20 -5.01 24.22
CA LEU A 22 -19.99 -5.45 23.07
C LEU A 22 -21.24 -4.57 22.88
N ALA A 23 -21.94 -4.23 23.97
CA ALA A 23 -23.12 -3.37 23.94
C ALA A 23 -22.80 -1.95 23.40
N ASN A 24 -21.66 -1.38 23.75
CA ASN A 24 -21.23 -0.08 23.21
C ASN A 24 -21.00 -0.16 21.69
N ILE A 25 -20.34 -1.21 21.22
CA ILE A 25 -20.11 -1.40 19.79
C ILE A 25 -21.41 -1.62 19.03
N GLU A 26 -22.33 -2.44 19.55
CA GLU A 26 -23.64 -2.67 18.93
C GLU A 26 -24.46 -1.38 18.81
N TYR A 27 -24.43 -0.53 19.84
CA TYR A 27 -25.04 0.79 19.79
C TYR A 27 -24.42 1.67 18.69
N ARG A 28 -23.08 1.75 18.62
CA ARG A 28 -22.38 2.53 17.59
C ARG A 28 -22.71 2.05 16.18
N ILE A 29 -22.74 0.73 15.96
CA ILE A 29 -23.17 0.15 14.68
C ILE A 29 -24.58 0.60 14.33
N SER A 30 -25.53 0.52 15.24
CA SER A 30 -26.93 0.91 14.99
C SER A 30 -27.08 2.38 14.61
N VAL A 31 -26.28 3.27 15.20
CA VAL A 31 -26.26 4.70 14.86
C VAL A 31 -25.70 4.94 13.45
N HIS A 32 -24.63 4.24 13.07
CA HIS A 32 -23.96 4.46 11.79
C HIS A 32 -24.62 3.76 10.60
N MET A 33 -25.46 2.76 10.82
CA MET A 33 -26.12 2.00 9.74
C MET A 33 -27.07 2.83 8.85
N GLN A 34 -27.48 4.01 9.28
CA GLN A 34 -28.43 4.87 8.56
C GLN A 34 -27.73 6.04 7.82
N GLY A 35 -26.40 6.05 7.79
CA GLY A 35 -25.62 7.19 7.34
C GLY A 35 -25.10 7.11 5.89
N THR A 36 -24.23 8.08 5.58
CA THR A 36 -23.46 8.21 4.31
C THR A 36 -22.35 7.16 4.23
N TYR A 37 -21.56 7.18 3.14
CA TYR A 37 -20.39 6.28 2.99
C TYR A 37 -19.40 6.37 4.15
N ARG A 38 -19.21 7.58 4.71
CA ARG A 38 -18.38 7.81 5.91
C ARG A 38 -18.91 7.04 7.12
N GLU A 39 -20.24 7.07 7.31
CA GLU A 39 -20.89 6.34 8.40
C GLU A 39 -20.78 4.82 8.24
N ILE A 40 -20.89 4.33 7.00
CA ILE A 40 -20.68 2.90 6.70
C ILE A 40 -19.23 2.48 7.00
N LEU A 41 -18.24 3.33 6.70
CA LEU A 41 -16.86 3.07 7.13
C LEU A 41 -16.69 3.05 8.64
N ALA A 42 -17.45 3.90 9.38
CA ALA A 42 -17.46 3.85 10.84
C ALA A 42 -18.03 2.51 11.37
N VAL A 43 -19.05 1.94 10.72
CA VAL A 43 -19.47 0.55 11.00
C VAL A 43 -18.32 -0.43 10.81
N GLY A 44 -17.56 -0.29 9.71
CA GLY A 44 -16.37 -1.11 9.46
C GLY A 44 -15.33 -1.03 10.58
N ARG A 45 -15.07 0.17 11.11
CA ARG A 45 -14.17 0.38 12.26
C ARG A 45 -14.71 -0.30 13.52
N CYS A 46 -16.02 -0.22 13.79
CA CYS A 46 -16.64 -0.94 14.90
C CYS A 46 -16.51 -2.48 14.77
N LEU A 47 -16.67 -3.01 13.56
CA LEU A 47 -16.47 -4.44 13.31
C LEU A 47 -15.01 -4.88 13.53
N VAL A 48 -14.05 -4.05 13.12
CA VAL A 48 -12.62 -4.28 13.38
C VAL A 48 -12.36 -4.33 14.88
N GLU A 49 -12.83 -3.33 15.62
CA GLU A 49 -12.69 -3.20 17.06
C GLU A 49 -13.29 -4.41 17.80
N ALA A 50 -14.51 -4.82 17.45
CA ALA A 50 -15.17 -6.00 18.04
C ALA A 50 -14.38 -7.29 17.80
N LYS A 51 -13.80 -7.45 16.60
CA LYS A 51 -13.06 -8.64 16.23
C LYS A 51 -11.69 -8.70 16.91
N GLU A 52 -10.98 -7.59 16.94
CA GLU A 52 -9.64 -7.49 17.54
C GLU A 52 -9.67 -7.59 19.06
N ALA A 53 -10.69 -7.02 19.69
CA ALA A 53 -10.91 -7.15 21.12
C ALA A 53 -11.51 -8.52 21.55
N GLY A 54 -11.83 -9.41 20.59
CA GLY A 54 -12.38 -10.73 20.89
C GLY A 54 -13.73 -10.71 21.61
N LEU A 55 -14.55 -9.68 21.40
CA LEU A 55 -15.80 -9.46 22.14
C LEU A 55 -16.91 -10.42 21.74
N VAL A 56 -16.83 -10.99 20.54
CA VAL A 56 -17.82 -11.94 20.03
C VAL A 56 -17.29 -13.36 20.26
N PRO A 57 -18.04 -14.25 20.92
CA PRO A 57 -17.62 -15.62 21.17
C PRO A 57 -17.26 -16.38 19.89
N HIS A 58 -16.32 -17.30 20.00
CA HIS A 58 -15.88 -18.12 18.86
C HIS A 58 -17.05 -18.84 18.20
N GLY A 59 -17.12 -18.82 16.89
CA GLY A 59 -18.17 -19.44 16.09
C GLY A 59 -19.47 -18.62 15.95
N GLN A 60 -19.63 -17.51 16.69
CA GLN A 60 -20.83 -16.68 16.63
C GLN A 60 -20.66 -15.41 15.77
N TRP A 61 -19.51 -15.22 15.18
CA TRP A 61 -19.18 -13.99 14.42
C TRP A 61 -20.15 -13.70 13.28
N GLU A 62 -20.43 -14.68 12.43
CA GLU A 62 -21.31 -14.50 11.27
C GLU A 62 -22.73 -14.11 11.69
N ASP A 63 -23.31 -14.81 12.67
CA ASP A 63 -24.65 -14.53 13.17
C ASP A 63 -24.72 -13.17 13.88
N TRP A 64 -23.68 -12.79 14.61
CA TRP A 64 -23.58 -11.49 15.24
C TRP A 64 -23.51 -10.37 14.20
N VAL A 65 -22.66 -10.48 13.19
CA VAL A 65 -22.58 -9.52 12.08
C VAL A 65 -23.93 -9.38 11.38
N ARG A 66 -24.54 -10.50 10.99
CA ARG A 66 -25.84 -10.51 10.29
C ARG A 66 -26.92 -9.84 11.11
N ARG A 67 -26.97 -10.08 12.40
CA ARG A 67 -27.98 -9.51 13.32
C ARG A 67 -27.83 -8.01 13.47
N ASN A 68 -26.60 -7.49 13.60
CA ASN A 68 -26.36 -6.08 13.89
C ASN A 68 -26.26 -5.21 12.63
N THR A 69 -25.85 -5.77 11.48
CA THR A 69 -25.62 -4.99 10.26
C THR A 69 -26.47 -5.42 9.06
N GLY A 70 -27.11 -6.58 9.11
CA GLY A 70 -27.77 -7.20 7.95
C GLY A 70 -26.81 -7.71 6.86
N MET A 71 -25.50 -7.57 7.06
CA MET A 71 -24.48 -7.94 6.07
C MET A 71 -24.12 -9.42 6.17
N SER A 72 -23.68 -10.01 5.04
CA SER A 72 -22.98 -11.28 5.06
C SER A 72 -21.56 -11.12 5.62
N GLU A 73 -20.96 -12.20 6.09
CA GLU A 73 -19.57 -12.18 6.58
C GLU A 73 -18.60 -11.64 5.52
N ARG A 74 -18.77 -12.01 4.24
CA ARG A 74 -17.95 -11.52 3.14
C ARG A 74 -18.07 -10.01 2.94
N GLN A 75 -19.28 -9.44 3.09
CA GLN A 75 -19.47 -7.99 3.02
C GLN A 75 -18.81 -7.29 4.21
N ALA A 76 -18.96 -7.84 5.41
CA ALA A 76 -18.31 -7.34 6.61
C ALA A 76 -16.77 -7.37 6.50
N GLN A 77 -16.19 -8.45 5.98
CA GLN A 77 -14.75 -8.56 5.75
C GLN A 77 -14.24 -7.47 4.80
N ARG A 78 -14.96 -7.23 3.69
CA ARG A 78 -14.61 -6.15 2.75
C ARG A 78 -14.70 -4.77 3.40
N LEU A 79 -15.72 -4.56 4.22
CA LEU A 79 -15.90 -3.30 4.93
C LEU A 79 -14.80 -3.08 5.98
N MET A 80 -14.45 -4.12 6.74
CA MET A 80 -13.33 -4.07 7.69
C MET A 80 -12.00 -3.80 6.98
N GLN A 81 -11.78 -4.41 5.82
CA GLN A 81 -10.57 -4.15 5.01
C GLN A 81 -10.53 -2.68 4.57
N ALA A 82 -11.64 -2.14 4.06
CA ALA A 82 -11.71 -0.73 3.71
C ALA A 82 -11.44 0.17 4.95
N ALA A 83 -12.09 -0.13 6.07
CA ALA A 83 -11.96 0.65 7.30
C ALA A 83 -10.53 0.67 7.89
N ARG A 84 -9.75 -0.39 7.71
CA ARG A 84 -8.33 -0.44 8.12
C ARG A 84 -7.42 0.39 7.25
N ASN A 85 -7.76 0.55 5.97
CA ASN A 85 -6.90 1.19 4.98
C ASN A 85 -7.30 2.63 4.65
N VAL A 86 -8.50 3.07 5.04
CA VAL A 86 -8.98 4.43 4.80
C VAL A 86 -8.72 5.29 6.02
N GLN A 87 -7.84 6.27 5.87
CA GLN A 87 -7.55 7.24 6.91
C GLN A 87 -8.72 8.22 7.08
N THR A 88 -8.96 8.63 8.31
CA THR A 88 -9.99 9.64 8.61
C THR A 88 -9.59 10.98 7.98
N GLY A 89 -10.52 11.59 7.24
CA GLY A 89 -10.28 12.85 6.52
C GLY A 89 -9.70 12.70 5.12
N SER A 90 -9.37 11.47 4.67
CA SER A 90 -8.92 11.23 3.29
C SER A 90 -10.06 11.33 2.27
N ALA A 91 -9.73 11.56 1.00
CA ALA A 91 -10.70 11.59 -0.09
C ALA A 91 -11.49 10.27 -0.22
N MET A 92 -10.86 9.15 0.14
CA MET A 92 -11.50 7.83 0.13
C MET A 92 -12.72 7.73 1.04
N GLU A 93 -12.80 8.49 2.14
CA GLU A 93 -13.97 8.44 3.05
C GLU A 93 -15.30 8.85 2.40
N SER A 94 -15.23 9.65 1.33
CA SER A 94 -16.41 10.12 0.59
C SER A 94 -16.89 9.15 -0.48
N LEU A 95 -16.12 8.10 -0.76
CA LEU A 95 -16.37 7.18 -1.87
C LEU A 95 -17.17 5.94 -1.44
N PRO A 96 -17.99 5.36 -2.34
CA PRO A 96 -18.60 4.06 -2.13
C PRO A 96 -17.56 2.97 -1.87
N ILE A 97 -17.90 1.99 -1.01
CA ILE A 97 -17.01 0.87 -0.67
C ILE A 97 -16.49 0.11 -1.91
N SER A 98 -17.31 0.00 -2.95
CA SER A 98 -16.91 -0.62 -4.21
C SER A 98 -15.78 0.14 -4.92
N LYS A 99 -15.81 1.47 -4.92
CA LYS A 99 -14.73 2.31 -5.45
C LYS A 99 -13.47 2.22 -4.57
N ILE A 100 -13.62 2.28 -3.24
CA ILE A 100 -12.52 2.10 -2.30
C ILE A 100 -11.79 0.79 -2.56
N GLN A 101 -12.50 -0.33 -2.75
CA GLN A 101 -11.87 -1.62 -3.01
C GLN A 101 -11.04 -1.65 -4.30
N VAL A 102 -11.46 -0.93 -5.32
CA VAL A 102 -10.70 -0.78 -6.57
C VAL A 102 -9.40 0.00 -6.31
N ILE A 103 -9.51 1.13 -5.59
CA ILE A 103 -8.36 1.98 -5.24
C ILE A 103 -7.35 1.24 -4.35
N LEU A 104 -7.82 0.43 -3.38
CA LEU A 104 -6.96 -0.38 -2.51
C LEU A 104 -6.11 -1.43 -3.27
N SER A 105 -6.43 -1.69 -4.52
CA SER A 105 -5.61 -2.54 -5.38
C SER A 105 -4.37 -1.85 -5.96
N LEU A 106 -4.25 -0.52 -5.80
CA LEU A 106 -3.08 0.27 -6.14
C LEU A 106 -2.05 0.27 -5.00
N PRO A 107 -0.77 0.55 -5.30
CA PRO A 107 0.23 0.87 -4.28
C PRO A 107 -0.22 2.03 -3.39
N GLU A 108 0.19 2.02 -2.12
CA GLU A 108 -0.26 3.01 -1.13
C GLU A 108 -0.06 4.48 -1.56
N PRO A 109 1.11 4.87 -2.12
CA PRO A 109 1.34 6.27 -2.51
C PRO A 109 0.43 6.78 -3.64
N GLU A 110 -0.18 5.88 -4.42
CA GLU A 110 -1.05 6.25 -5.54
C GLU A 110 -2.53 6.35 -5.15
N ARG A 111 -2.91 5.83 -3.97
CA ARG A 111 -4.32 5.67 -3.56
C ARG A 111 -5.02 6.98 -3.35
N GLU A 112 -4.39 7.94 -2.66
CA GLU A 112 -5.02 9.21 -2.33
C GLU A 112 -5.25 10.06 -3.59
N ALA A 113 -4.26 10.16 -4.47
CA ALA A 113 -4.40 10.86 -5.75
C ALA A 113 -5.53 10.26 -6.62
N MET A 114 -5.62 8.93 -6.68
CA MET A 114 -6.69 8.25 -7.39
C MET A 114 -8.06 8.48 -6.74
N ALA A 115 -8.12 8.56 -5.40
CA ALA A 115 -9.36 8.84 -4.68
C ALA A 115 -9.84 10.27 -4.91
N GLU A 116 -8.93 11.25 -4.89
CA GLU A 116 -9.21 12.64 -5.22
C GLU A 116 -9.73 12.79 -6.65
N GLN A 117 -9.07 12.13 -7.62
CA GLN A 117 -9.51 12.12 -9.01
C GLN A 117 -10.90 11.49 -9.14
N ALA A 118 -11.12 10.33 -8.54
CA ALA A 118 -12.40 9.63 -8.60
C ALA A 118 -13.55 10.43 -7.97
N ALA A 119 -13.26 11.25 -6.95
CA ALA A 119 -14.24 12.11 -6.29
C ALA A 119 -14.50 13.40 -7.10
N SER A 120 -13.44 14.05 -7.60
CA SER A 120 -13.56 15.32 -8.33
C SER A 120 -14.22 15.18 -9.71
N GLU A 121 -13.94 14.07 -10.40
CA GLU A 121 -14.49 13.77 -11.74
C GLU A 121 -15.81 12.97 -11.67
N ASP A 122 -16.30 12.65 -10.47
CA ASP A 122 -17.46 11.76 -10.21
C ASP A 122 -17.42 10.47 -11.05
N MET A 123 -16.24 9.88 -11.15
CA MET A 123 -15.99 8.69 -11.96
C MET A 123 -16.96 7.56 -11.58
N SER A 124 -17.57 6.92 -12.58
CA SER A 124 -18.29 5.67 -12.34
C SER A 124 -17.34 4.56 -11.88
N LEU A 125 -17.87 3.49 -11.27
CA LEU A 125 -17.06 2.34 -10.87
C LEU A 125 -16.30 1.72 -12.05
N ARG A 126 -16.91 1.72 -13.24
CA ARG A 126 -16.32 1.17 -14.47
C ARG A 126 -15.15 2.02 -14.95
N GLU A 127 -15.31 3.32 -15.01
CA GLU A 127 -14.24 4.27 -15.40
C GLU A 127 -13.05 4.15 -14.44
N LEU A 128 -13.31 4.11 -13.13
CA LEU A 128 -12.28 3.92 -12.14
C LEU A 128 -11.54 2.57 -12.31
N GLN A 129 -12.26 1.49 -12.63
CA GLN A 129 -11.64 0.18 -12.88
C GLN A 129 -10.75 0.21 -14.14
N GLU A 130 -11.19 0.89 -15.19
CA GLU A 130 -10.42 1.05 -16.42
C GLU A 130 -9.16 1.90 -16.18
N GLU A 131 -9.28 3.00 -15.43
CA GLU A 131 -8.13 3.85 -15.07
C GLU A 131 -7.10 3.14 -14.19
N VAL A 132 -7.55 2.45 -13.15
CA VAL A 132 -6.67 1.64 -12.29
C VAL A 132 -5.97 0.53 -13.10
N ARG A 133 -6.68 -0.09 -14.05
CA ARG A 133 -6.06 -1.09 -14.94
C ARG A 133 -5.00 -0.45 -15.82
N ARG A 134 -5.28 0.72 -16.39
CA ARG A 134 -4.32 1.47 -17.22
C ARG A 134 -3.06 1.82 -16.44
N GLN A 135 -3.20 2.33 -15.22
CA GLN A 135 -2.06 2.68 -14.37
C GLN A 135 -1.20 1.45 -14.04
N LYS A 136 -1.83 0.33 -13.68
CA LYS A 136 -1.11 -0.93 -13.46
C LYS A 136 -0.33 -1.39 -14.69
N GLN A 137 -0.95 -1.33 -15.87
CA GLN A 137 -0.26 -1.69 -17.11
C GLN A 137 0.97 -0.81 -17.37
N LEU A 138 0.83 0.51 -17.18
CA LEU A 138 1.95 1.45 -17.32
C LEU A 138 3.07 1.16 -16.32
N ALA A 139 2.72 0.86 -15.07
CA ALA A 139 3.69 0.49 -14.05
C ALA A 139 4.40 -0.84 -14.39
N ASP A 140 3.66 -1.86 -14.83
CA ASP A 140 4.23 -3.14 -15.26
C ASP A 140 5.16 -2.98 -16.47
N GLU A 141 4.77 -2.19 -17.48
CA GLU A 141 5.62 -1.87 -18.63
C GLU A 141 6.89 -1.12 -18.23
N ALA A 142 6.78 -0.15 -17.29
CA ALA A 142 7.92 0.59 -16.79
C ALA A 142 8.90 -0.34 -16.04
N ASN A 143 8.38 -1.21 -15.20
CA ASN A 143 9.16 -2.21 -14.47
C ASN A 143 9.85 -3.19 -15.42
N GLU A 144 9.15 -3.66 -16.46
CA GLU A 144 9.73 -4.56 -17.46
C GLU A 144 10.83 -3.86 -18.28
N ARG A 145 10.65 -2.59 -18.68
CA ARG A 145 11.71 -1.79 -19.35
C ARG A 145 12.93 -1.62 -18.44
N ALA A 146 12.70 -1.31 -17.16
CA ALA A 146 13.77 -1.17 -16.19
C ALA A 146 14.57 -2.48 -16.03
N ARG A 147 13.87 -3.63 -15.93
CA ARG A 147 14.48 -4.96 -15.83
C ARG A 147 15.28 -5.32 -17.08
N ARG A 148 14.73 -5.05 -18.28
CA ARG A 148 15.47 -5.29 -19.53
C ARG A 148 16.74 -4.44 -19.63
N SER A 149 16.65 -3.16 -19.24
CA SER A 149 17.80 -2.27 -19.20
C SER A 149 18.89 -2.79 -18.25
N GLU A 150 18.50 -3.36 -17.10
CA GLU A 150 19.43 -3.97 -16.14
C GLU A 150 20.14 -5.18 -16.72
N ILE A 151 19.38 -6.12 -17.28
CA ILE A 151 19.95 -7.33 -17.93
C ILE A 151 20.91 -6.95 -19.06
N ASN A 152 20.54 -5.97 -19.90
CA ASN A 152 21.40 -5.53 -20.99
C ASN A 152 22.71 -4.91 -20.47
N ARG A 153 22.67 -4.17 -19.39
CA ARG A 153 23.83 -3.57 -18.74
C ARG A 153 24.77 -4.65 -18.18
N ASP A 154 24.20 -5.61 -17.44
CA ASP A 154 24.95 -6.71 -16.85
C ASP A 154 25.64 -7.54 -17.94
N ASN A 155 24.94 -7.84 -19.03
CA ASN A 155 25.50 -8.51 -20.20
C ASN A 155 26.63 -7.70 -20.84
N THR A 156 26.53 -6.37 -20.88
CA THR A 156 27.59 -5.51 -21.42
C THR A 156 28.84 -5.56 -20.54
N VAL A 157 28.69 -5.47 -19.22
CA VAL A 157 29.79 -5.58 -18.25
C VAL A 157 30.47 -6.96 -18.38
N GLU A 158 29.70 -8.05 -18.43
CA GLU A 158 30.24 -9.40 -18.59
C GLU A 158 31.01 -9.55 -19.93
N LYS A 159 30.47 -9.01 -21.01
CA LYS A 159 31.12 -9.02 -22.31
C LYS A 159 32.47 -8.28 -22.29
N LEU A 160 32.49 -7.07 -21.74
CA LEU A 160 33.70 -6.27 -21.59
C LEU A 160 34.75 -6.97 -20.73
N ARG A 161 34.33 -7.63 -19.63
CA ARG A 161 35.23 -8.44 -18.79
C ARG A 161 35.83 -9.62 -19.55
N ALA A 162 35.02 -10.31 -20.36
CA ALA A 162 35.51 -11.44 -21.18
C ALA A 162 36.48 -10.98 -22.26
N GLU A 163 36.20 -9.86 -22.95
CA GLU A 163 37.08 -9.28 -23.95
C GLU A 163 38.42 -8.81 -23.34
N LEU A 164 38.37 -8.16 -22.17
CA LEU A 164 39.58 -7.76 -21.44
C LEU A 164 40.39 -8.97 -21.01
N ALA A 165 39.76 -10.02 -20.48
CA ALA A 165 40.44 -11.25 -20.10
C ALA A 165 41.12 -11.94 -21.32
N ALA A 166 40.43 -11.98 -22.46
CA ALA A 166 41.00 -12.54 -23.71
C ALA A 166 42.21 -11.72 -24.22
N ALA A 167 42.12 -10.38 -24.18
CA ALA A 167 43.23 -9.50 -24.57
C ALA A 167 44.44 -9.65 -23.65
N GLN A 168 44.25 -9.92 -22.35
CA GLN A 168 45.32 -10.16 -21.39
C GLN A 168 45.98 -11.54 -21.52
N GLN A 169 45.34 -12.54 -22.12
CA GLN A 169 45.86 -13.89 -22.31
C GLN A 169 46.70 -14.05 -23.60
N ALA A 170 46.85 -13.00 -24.39
CA ALA A 170 47.73 -13.04 -25.55
C ALA A 170 49.18 -13.36 -25.11
N PRO A 171 49.91 -14.25 -25.83
CA PRO A 171 51.20 -14.79 -25.36
C PRO A 171 52.24 -13.69 -25.17
N ALA A 172 53.01 -13.82 -24.08
CA ALA A 172 54.00 -12.87 -23.54
C ALA A 172 55.25 -12.61 -24.44
N ALA A 173 55.20 -12.85 -25.74
CA ALA A 173 56.19 -12.47 -26.68
C ALA A 173 56.08 -11.01 -27.10
N GLY A 174 56.22 -10.09 -26.14
CA GLY A 174 56.15 -8.65 -26.34
C GLY A 174 54.75 -8.18 -26.75
N ILE A 175 53.97 -7.69 -25.77
CA ILE A 175 52.70 -7.03 -26.06
C ILE A 175 53.00 -5.86 -27.01
N SER A 176 52.42 -5.88 -28.22
CA SER A 176 52.62 -4.76 -29.15
C SER A 176 52.00 -3.48 -28.55
N PRO A 177 52.54 -2.30 -28.89
CA PRO A 177 51.95 -1.04 -28.42
C PRO A 177 50.44 -0.92 -28.74
N GLU A 178 50.00 -1.51 -29.84
CA GLU A 178 48.60 -1.54 -30.26
C GLU A 178 47.72 -2.43 -29.33
N ALA A 179 48.26 -3.62 -28.96
CA ALA A 179 47.56 -4.52 -28.02
C ALA A 179 47.45 -3.90 -26.62
N GLN A 180 48.49 -3.17 -26.17
CA GLN A 180 48.46 -2.45 -24.90
C GLN A 180 47.43 -1.31 -24.93
N ALA A 181 47.35 -0.56 -26.02
CA ALA A 181 46.36 0.50 -26.19
C ALA A 181 44.93 -0.06 -26.16
N GLU A 182 44.68 -1.22 -26.76
CA GLU A 182 43.39 -1.90 -26.75
C GLU A 182 43.01 -2.37 -25.33
N ILE A 183 43.94 -2.95 -24.57
CA ILE A 183 43.75 -3.32 -23.18
C ILE A 183 43.37 -2.09 -22.31
N ASP A 184 44.05 -0.98 -22.50
CA ASP A 184 43.80 0.24 -21.74
C ASP A 184 42.44 0.87 -22.12
N ARG A 185 42.04 0.79 -23.39
CA ARG A 185 40.69 1.16 -23.84
C ARG A 185 39.62 0.31 -23.19
N LEU A 186 39.75 -1.02 -23.24
CA LEU A 186 38.79 -1.95 -22.64
C LEU A 186 38.69 -1.77 -21.13
N LYS A 187 39.76 -1.47 -20.42
CA LYS A 187 39.75 -1.14 -19.00
C LYS A 187 38.94 0.14 -18.73
N GLY A 188 39.14 1.17 -19.56
CA GLY A 188 38.38 2.41 -19.46
C GLY A 188 36.87 2.17 -19.65
N GLU A 189 36.50 1.48 -20.73
CA GLU A 189 35.08 1.16 -21.03
C GLU A 189 34.44 0.30 -19.93
N LEU A 190 35.16 -0.66 -19.36
CA LEU A 190 34.69 -1.48 -18.25
C LEU A 190 34.47 -0.63 -16.98
N ALA A 191 35.45 0.23 -16.65
CA ALA A 191 35.32 1.10 -15.47
C ALA A 191 34.13 2.05 -15.59
N ASP A 192 33.90 2.64 -16.77
CA ASP A 192 32.75 3.50 -17.03
C ASP A 192 31.40 2.74 -16.91
N ALA A 193 31.37 1.51 -17.46
CA ALA A 193 30.16 0.66 -17.39
C ALA A 193 29.87 0.21 -15.95
N GLU A 194 30.87 -0.14 -15.16
CA GLU A 194 30.75 -0.52 -13.76
C GLU A 194 30.33 0.68 -12.90
N ALA A 195 30.92 1.85 -13.08
CA ALA A 195 30.57 3.07 -12.37
C ALA A 195 29.11 3.48 -12.65
N TYR A 196 28.68 3.39 -13.90
CA TYR A 196 27.29 3.64 -14.27
C TYR A 196 26.33 2.63 -13.63
N ALA A 197 26.71 1.35 -13.57
CA ALA A 197 25.89 0.32 -12.92
C ALA A 197 25.77 0.57 -11.42
N GLU A 198 26.86 0.95 -10.75
CA GLU A 198 26.86 1.28 -9.32
C GLU A 198 26.01 2.50 -9.00
N GLN A 199 26.17 3.58 -9.77
CA GLN A 199 25.34 4.79 -9.61
C GLN A 199 23.84 4.49 -9.72
N GLN A 200 23.44 3.64 -10.67
CA GLN A 200 22.04 3.25 -10.84
C GLN A 200 21.54 2.39 -9.66
N ALA A 201 22.40 1.52 -9.11
CA ALA A 201 22.07 0.72 -7.95
C ALA A 201 21.88 1.59 -6.69
N GLU A 202 22.74 2.58 -6.48
CA GLU A 202 22.64 3.55 -5.38
C GLU A 202 21.36 4.39 -5.48
N GLN A 203 21.05 4.92 -6.67
CA GLN A 203 19.81 5.67 -6.89
C GLN A 203 18.55 4.86 -6.56
N ARG A 204 18.52 3.57 -6.92
CA ARG A 204 17.42 2.66 -6.58
C ARG A 204 17.31 2.43 -5.08
N GLN A 205 18.45 2.20 -4.41
CA GLN A 205 18.44 2.01 -2.96
C GLN A 205 17.97 3.27 -2.23
N GLN A 206 18.36 4.44 -2.72
CA GLN A 206 17.89 5.70 -2.15
C GLN A 206 16.39 5.87 -2.34
N ALA A 207 15.88 5.69 -3.55
CA ALA A 207 14.44 5.75 -3.82
C ALA A 207 13.63 4.75 -2.98
N GLN A 208 14.17 3.54 -2.79
CA GLN A 208 13.52 2.53 -1.94
C GLN A 208 13.52 2.93 -0.45
N ARG A 209 14.60 3.53 0.05
CA ARG A 209 14.66 4.05 1.43
C ARG A 209 13.69 5.21 1.64
N GLU A 210 13.58 6.12 0.68
CA GLU A 210 12.64 7.23 0.72
C GLU A 210 11.18 6.74 0.76
N MET A 211 10.84 5.72 -0.06
CA MET A 211 9.51 5.09 -0.03
C MET A 211 9.18 4.39 1.30
N LEU A 212 10.19 3.85 2.00
CA LEU A 212 9.97 3.19 3.30
C LEU A 212 9.91 4.18 4.48
N ALA A 213 10.34 5.43 4.27
CA ALA A 213 10.37 6.48 5.31
C ALA A 213 9.11 7.38 5.28
N MET A 214 8.25 7.25 4.27
CA MET A 214 6.97 7.95 4.13
C MET A 214 5.81 7.13 4.72
#